data_c85b9abc3ade7b4c125bd92963e4fd01
#
_entry.id   c85b9abc3ade7b4c125bd92963e4fd01
#
_cell.length_a   1.000
_cell.length_b   1.000
_cell.length_c   1.000
_cell.angle_alpha   90.00
_cell.angle_beta   90.00
_cell.angle_gamma   90.00
#
_symmetry.space_group_name_H-M   'P 1'
#
loop_
_entity.id
_entity.type
_entity.pdbx_description
1 polymer ?
#
loop_
_entity_poly.entity_id
_entity_poly.type
_entity_poly.pdbx_seq_one_letter_code
_entity_poly.pdbx_strand_id
1 'polypeptide(L)'
;MRRIVIVMIGVLWANTMAAKSFELKSPSGEVSVTVDIGEQIRYSVYGGGKPLLTDSSLALCLREGTLGDKPHLTGHKASPVNRTFRPVVAFKFEEIRDRCNMLRLDFRGGWAVEFRAYDDGMAYRFVTALGHDIEVLSEKVAIRFPDDYTAVVQQPGGFKTAYEEPYSLIETNGWKPGDPMSVLPVLIDTRQGYKLLLSESALSDYPCMFLEGDGANGMKGTFPKVPLAYEESGDRSMRILQEADYIARTKGTRAFPWRYFVIAKDDGQLIENTMTARLAEQQAIADASWIEPGQVSWEFWNAASPYGPDVDFVAGFNTATYKYYIDFAAEYGIPYIIMDLSLIHISEPTRP
;
A
#
# COMPACT_ATOMS: atom_id res chain seq x y z
N MET A 1 -29.64 -67.99 27.62
CA MET A 1 -30.02 -66.79 26.83
C MET A 1 -28.88 -65.79 26.85
N ARG A 2 -28.07 -65.75 25.79
CA ARG A 2 -26.96 -64.76 25.64
C ARG A 2 -27.52 -63.53 24.90
N ARG A 3 -27.49 -62.37 25.55
CA ARG A 3 -27.88 -61.10 24.94
C ARG A 3 -26.68 -60.57 24.13
N ILE A 4 -26.82 -60.41 22.83
CA ILE A 4 -25.88 -59.76 21.93
C ILE A 4 -26.17 -58.24 22.04
N VAL A 5 -25.19 -57.48 22.47
CA VAL A 5 -25.21 -56.02 22.44
C VAL A 5 -24.52 -55.59 21.14
N ILE A 6 -25.30 -55.05 20.20
CA ILE A 6 -24.77 -54.44 18.97
C ILE A 6 -24.43 -52.98 19.31
N VAL A 7 -23.12 -52.67 19.36
CA VAL A 7 -22.62 -51.31 19.42
C VAL A 7 -22.58 -50.74 17.98
N MET A 8 -23.48 -49.82 17.68
CA MET A 8 -23.39 -49.05 16.43
C MET A 8 -22.32 -47.97 16.60
N ILE A 9 -21.17 -48.14 15.94
CA ILE A 9 -20.16 -47.10 15.81
C ILE A 9 -20.64 -46.19 14.65
N GLY A 10 -21.20 -45.03 15.03
CA GLY A 10 -21.48 -43.95 14.05
C GLY A 10 -20.17 -43.36 13.55
N VAL A 11 -19.80 -43.64 12.29
CA VAL A 11 -18.73 -42.94 11.61
C VAL A 11 -19.24 -41.57 11.22
N LEU A 12 -18.83 -40.52 11.96
CA LEU A 12 -18.98 -39.15 11.59
C LEU A 12 -18.05 -38.91 10.37
N TRP A 13 -18.62 -38.85 9.18
CA TRP A 13 -17.94 -38.34 8.01
C TRP A 13 -17.82 -36.81 8.19
N ALA A 14 -16.65 -36.35 8.62
CA ALA A 14 -16.28 -34.95 8.49
C ALA A 14 -16.12 -34.67 6.97
N ASN A 15 -17.09 -34.00 6.37
CA ASN A 15 -16.94 -33.42 5.04
C ASN A 15 -15.91 -32.30 5.12
N THR A 16 -14.64 -32.62 5.03
CA THR A 16 -13.60 -31.64 4.73
C THR A 16 -13.84 -31.20 3.29
N MET A 17 -14.38 -30.01 3.10
CA MET A 17 -14.41 -29.40 1.77
C MET A 17 -12.97 -29.32 1.29
N ALA A 18 -12.64 -30.07 0.24
CA ALA A 18 -11.31 -30.01 -0.36
C ALA A 18 -11.05 -28.57 -0.82
N ALA A 19 -9.97 -27.99 -0.35
CA ALA A 19 -9.56 -26.66 -0.78
C ALA A 19 -9.37 -26.64 -2.29
N LYS A 20 -9.93 -25.62 -2.97
CA LYS A 20 -9.66 -25.39 -4.40
C LYS A 20 -8.41 -24.55 -4.54
N SER A 21 -7.45 -25.02 -5.34
CA SER A 21 -6.18 -24.35 -5.58
C SER A 21 -6.13 -23.82 -7.01
N PHE A 22 -5.58 -22.60 -7.17
CA PHE A 22 -5.39 -21.93 -8.45
C PHE A 22 -3.93 -21.48 -8.56
N GLU A 23 -3.30 -21.75 -9.69
CA GLU A 23 -1.97 -21.24 -10.01
C GLU A 23 -2.08 -20.11 -11.03
N LEU A 24 -1.42 -18.98 -10.74
CA LEU A 24 -1.29 -17.83 -11.63
C LEU A 24 0.20 -17.57 -11.88
N LYS A 25 0.64 -17.68 -13.13
CA LYS A 25 2.03 -17.38 -13.54
C LYS A 25 2.11 -16.03 -14.21
N SER A 26 3.22 -15.33 -14.01
CA SER A 26 3.58 -14.15 -14.79
C SER A 26 3.79 -14.52 -16.27
N PRO A 27 3.83 -13.53 -17.19
CA PRO A 27 4.05 -13.80 -18.62
C PRO A 27 5.33 -14.57 -18.95
N SER A 28 6.40 -14.40 -18.18
CA SER A 28 7.65 -15.15 -18.32
C SER A 28 7.65 -16.48 -17.54
N GLY A 29 6.74 -16.62 -16.56
CA GLY A 29 6.77 -17.71 -15.59
C GLY A 29 7.73 -17.52 -14.42
N GLU A 30 8.46 -16.40 -14.36
CA GLU A 30 9.42 -16.10 -13.28
C GLU A 30 8.74 -15.97 -11.91
N VAL A 31 7.59 -15.29 -11.87
CA VAL A 31 6.77 -15.15 -10.68
C VAL A 31 5.54 -16.04 -10.79
N SER A 32 5.26 -16.81 -9.75
CA SER A 32 3.99 -17.56 -9.65
C SER A 32 3.32 -17.32 -8.31
N VAL A 33 1.99 -17.33 -8.34
CA VAL A 33 1.12 -17.17 -7.18
C VAL A 33 0.18 -18.37 -7.12
N THR A 34 0.19 -19.07 -6.01
CA THR A 34 -0.82 -20.11 -5.72
C THR A 34 -1.86 -19.52 -4.79
N VAL A 35 -3.14 -19.68 -5.12
CA VAL A 35 -4.28 -19.20 -4.32
C VAL A 35 -5.14 -20.39 -3.91
N ASP A 36 -5.29 -20.59 -2.61
CA ASP A 36 -6.04 -21.67 -2.01
C ASP A 36 -7.34 -21.15 -1.38
N ILE A 37 -8.48 -21.75 -1.78
CA ILE A 37 -9.81 -21.41 -1.30
C ILE A 37 -10.31 -22.55 -0.41
N GLY A 38 -10.28 -22.33 0.90
CA GLY A 38 -10.76 -23.25 1.93
C GLY A 38 -11.60 -22.50 2.95
N GLU A 39 -11.35 -22.72 4.26
CA GLU A 39 -11.95 -21.92 5.34
C GLU A 39 -11.59 -20.45 5.27
N GLN A 40 -10.44 -20.13 4.65
CA GLN A 40 -9.97 -18.78 4.35
C GLN A 40 -9.39 -18.74 2.95
N ILE A 41 -9.23 -17.53 2.39
CA ILE A 41 -8.44 -17.33 1.19
C ILE A 41 -6.97 -17.20 1.61
N ARG A 42 -6.13 -18.09 1.07
CA ARG A 42 -4.68 -18.10 1.32
C ARG A 42 -3.93 -18.00 0.01
N TYR A 43 -2.72 -17.46 0.07
CA TYR A 43 -1.88 -17.40 -1.10
C TYR A 43 -0.39 -17.59 -0.75
N SER A 44 0.35 -18.12 -1.70
CA SER A 44 1.80 -18.27 -1.66
C SER A 44 2.41 -17.68 -2.93
N VAL A 45 3.61 -17.11 -2.82
CA VAL A 45 4.30 -16.43 -3.92
C VAL A 45 5.68 -17.04 -4.10
N TYR A 46 6.05 -17.29 -5.36
CA TYR A 46 7.32 -17.87 -5.72
C TYR A 46 8.04 -17.00 -6.76
N GLY A 47 9.36 -16.89 -6.65
CA GLY A 47 10.23 -16.27 -7.63
C GLY A 47 11.27 -17.29 -8.12
N GLY A 48 11.31 -17.58 -9.44
CA GLY A 48 12.20 -18.61 -9.98
C GLY A 48 12.01 -19.99 -9.32
N GLY A 49 10.80 -20.31 -8.86
CA GLY A 49 10.48 -21.53 -8.14
C GLY A 49 10.84 -21.54 -6.64
N LYS A 50 11.50 -20.50 -6.12
CA LYS A 50 11.78 -20.36 -4.68
C LYS A 50 10.58 -19.73 -3.95
N PRO A 51 10.16 -20.23 -2.78
CA PRO A 51 9.11 -19.64 -2.00
C PRO A 51 9.57 -18.29 -1.42
N LEU A 52 8.78 -17.23 -1.65
CA LEU A 52 9.02 -15.87 -1.15
C LEU A 52 8.01 -15.50 -0.07
N LEU A 53 6.74 -15.88 -0.28
CA LEU A 53 5.67 -15.82 0.71
C LEU A 53 4.98 -17.18 0.78
N THR A 54 4.57 -17.58 1.99
CA THR A 54 3.90 -18.86 2.21
C THR A 54 2.67 -18.68 3.08
N ASP A 55 1.56 -19.31 2.70
CA ASP A 55 0.34 -19.38 3.51
C ASP A 55 -0.16 -18.01 4.04
N SER A 56 0.10 -16.95 3.28
CA SER A 56 -0.41 -15.61 3.55
C SER A 56 -1.92 -15.59 3.38
N SER A 57 -2.65 -14.76 4.14
CA SER A 57 -4.11 -14.76 4.09
C SER A 57 -4.70 -13.36 4.02
N LEU A 58 -5.88 -13.27 3.43
CA LEU A 58 -6.59 -12.01 3.24
C LEU A 58 -8.09 -12.16 3.57
N ALA A 59 -8.66 -11.12 4.15
CA ALA A 59 -10.10 -11.00 4.38
C ALA A 59 -10.49 -9.52 4.51
N LEU A 60 -11.75 -9.20 4.27
CA LEU A 60 -12.31 -7.87 4.45
C LEU A 60 -13.51 -7.97 5.40
N CYS A 61 -13.37 -7.43 6.61
CA CYS A 61 -14.40 -7.47 7.61
C CYS A 61 -15.33 -6.27 7.45
N LEU A 62 -16.55 -6.52 7.03
CA LEU A 62 -17.61 -5.52 6.92
C LEU A 62 -18.54 -5.61 8.14
N ARG A 63 -19.37 -4.59 8.36
CA ARG A 63 -20.39 -4.61 9.40
C ARG A 63 -21.35 -5.80 9.26
N GLU A 64 -21.63 -6.20 8.02
CA GLU A 64 -22.57 -7.28 7.69
C GLU A 64 -21.94 -8.68 7.70
N GLY A 65 -20.62 -8.78 7.74
CA GLY A 65 -19.90 -10.07 7.71
C GLY A 65 -18.50 -9.95 7.11
N THR A 66 -17.77 -11.05 7.12
CA THR A 66 -16.38 -11.08 6.67
C THR A 66 -16.26 -11.74 5.29
N LEU A 67 -15.84 -10.95 4.30
CA LEU A 67 -15.48 -11.46 2.98
C LEU A 67 -14.12 -12.19 3.09
N GLY A 68 -14.06 -13.43 2.68
CA GLY A 68 -12.87 -14.28 2.80
C GLY A 68 -12.89 -15.27 3.97
N ASP A 69 -13.93 -15.24 4.83
CA ASP A 69 -14.23 -16.30 5.79
C ASP A 69 -15.24 -17.28 5.18
N LYS A 70 -14.89 -18.57 5.16
CA LYS A 70 -15.68 -19.65 4.52
C LYS A 70 -16.23 -19.26 3.14
N PRO A 71 -15.37 -18.77 2.24
CA PRO A 71 -15.78 -18.16 1.00
C PRO A 71 -16.41 -19.21 0.05
N HIS A 72 -17.55 -18.89 -0.52
CA HIS A 72 -18.21 -19.75 -1.50
C HIS A 72 -17.89 -19.29 -2.92
N LEU A 73 -16.91 -19.94 -3.57
CA LEU A 73 -16.48 -19.64 -4.92
C LEU A 73 -17.58 -19.98 -5.92
N THR A 74 -17.98 -19.03 -6.75
CA THR A 74 -19.01 -19.17 -7.80
C THR A 74 -18.44 -19.18 -9.21
N GLY A 75 -17.26 -18.56 -9.42
CA GLY A 75 -16.61 -18.49 -10.71
C GLY A 75 -15.15 -18.09 -10.61
N HIS A 76 -14.41 -18.34 -11.68
CA HIS A 76 -13.05 -17.84 -11.84
C HIS A 76 -12.77 -17.52 -13.30
N LYS A 77 -11.88 -16.55 -13.52
CA LYS A 77 -11.43 -16.16 -14.86
C LYS A 77 -9.96 -15.77 -14.82
N ALA A 78 -9.18 -16.40 -15.69
CA ALA A 78 -7.81 -15.97 -15.98
C ALA A 78 -7.80 -15.20 -17.31
N SER A 79 -7.04 -14.09 -17.37
CA SER A 79 -6.88 -13.28 -18.56
C SER A 79 -5.56 -12.53 -18.57
N PRO A 80 -4.92 -12.32 -19.73
CA PRO A 80 -3.76 -11.45 -19.83
C PRO A 80 -4.18 -9.98 -19.76
N VAL A 81 -3.31 -9.16 -19.19
CA VAL A 81 -3.33 -7.71 -19.29
C VAL A 81 -2.10 -7.30 -20.11
N ASN A 82 -2.30 -6.51 -21.14
CA ASN A 82 -1.20 -5.99 -21.96
C ASN A 82 -1.62 -4.64 -22.52
N ARG A 83 -1.22 -3.57 -21.85
CA ARG A 83 -1.46 -2.20 -22.26
C ARG A 83 -0.19 -1.35 -22.10
N THR A 84 -0.07 -0.30 -22.90
CA THR A 84 0.95 0.72 -22.74
C THR A 84 0.25 2.06 -22.53
N PHE A 85 0.78 2.88 -21.65
CA PHE A 85 0.26 4.21 -21.41
C PHE A 85 1.39 5.19 -21.10
N ARG A 86 1.13 6.48 -21.33
CA ARG A 86 2.00 7.57 -20.93
C ARG A 86 1.46 8.16 -19.63
N PRO A 87 2.27 8.22 -18.56
CA PRO A 87 1.86 8.93 -17.36
C PRO A 87 1.65 10.41 -17.67
N VAL A 88 0.71 11.05 -16.98
CA VAL A 88 0.42 12.50 -17.13
C VAL A 88 1.66 13.34 -16.91
N VAL A 89 2.43 12.96 -15.90
CA VAL A 89 3.72 13.54 -15.58
C VAL A 89 4.77 12.46 -15.80
N ALA A 90 5.69 12.68 -16.72
CA ALA A 90 6.81 11.79 -16.94
C ALA A 90 7.70 11.77 -15.69
N PHE A 91 7.95 10.56 -15.14
CA PHE A 91 8.78 10.44 -13.93
C PHE A 91 9.96 9.49 -14.11
N LYS A 92 9.76 8.21 -14.43
CA LYS A 92 10.85 7.26 -14.69
C LYS A 92 10.99 6.95 -16.18
N PHE A 93 9.86 6.77 -16.85
CA PHE A 93 9.76 6.41 -18.25
C PHE A 93 8.69 7.24 -18.94
N GLU A 94 8.90 7.58 -20.21
CA GLU A 94 7.89 8.24 -21.03
C GLU A 94 6.69 7.34 -21.30
N GLU A 95 6.94 6.04 -21.46
CA GLU A 95 5.90 5.02 -21.66
C GLU A 95 6.05 3.91 -20.63
N ILE A 96 4.93 3.51 -20.04
CA ILE A 96 4.85 2.42 -19.09
C ILE A 96 4.06 1.27 -19.69
N ARG A 97 4.69 0.09 -19.71
CA ARG A 97 4.04 -1.14 -20.15
C ARG A 97 3.45 -1.88 -18.96
N ASP A 98 2.12 -2.04 -18.93
CA ASP A 98 1.40 -2.86 -17.97
C ASP A 98 1.12 -4.23 -18.61
N ARG A 99 1.99 -5.20 -18.31
CA ARG A 99 1.89 -6.57 -18.81
C ARG A 99 1.93 -7.57 -17.66
N CYS A 100 0.82 -8.27 -17.47
CA CYS A 100 0.68 -9.33 -16.46
C CYS A 100 -0.36 -10.36 -16.87
N ASN A 101 -0.45 -11.44 -16.12
CA ASN A 101 -1.63 -12.31 -16.11
C ASN A 101 -2.46 -11.99 -14.86
N MET A 102 -3.77 -12.01 -15.02
CA MET A 102 -4.76 -11.74 -13.97
C MET A 102 -5.63 -12.97 -13.73
N LEU A 103 -5.87 -13.27 -12.46
CA LEU A 103 -6.86 -14.23 -11.99
C LEU A 103 -7.92 -13.48 -11.19
N ARG A 104 -9.18 -13.58 -11.62
CA ARG A 104 -10.33 -13.11 -10.86
C ARG A 104 -11.09 -14.30 -10.30
N LEU A 105 -11.38 -14.25 -9.01
CA LEU A 105 -12.15 -15.25 -8.27
C LEU A 105 -13.43 -14.58 -7.77
N ASP A 106 -14.58 -15.04 -8.28
CA ASP A 106 -15.90 -14.51 -7.93
C ASP A 106 -16.55 -15.37 -6.85
N PHE A 107 -17.18 -14.71 -5.87
CA PHE A 107 -17.77 -15.36 -4.70
C PHE A 107 -19.26 -15.02 -4.56
N ARG A 108 -20.00 -15.89 -3.88
CA ARG A 108 -21.39 -15.62 -3.52
C ARG A 108 -21.46 -14.37 -2.62
N GLY A 109 -22.47 -13.53 -2.85
CA GLY A 109 -22.66 -12.30 -2.11
C GLY A 109 -22.12 -11.05 -2.80
N GLY A 110 -21.80 -11.11 -4.10
CA GLY A 110 -21.47 -9.93 -4.90
C GLY A 110 -20.08 -9.38 -4.65
N TRP A 111 -19.09 -10.23 -4.47
CA TRP A 111 -17.70 -9.80 -4.31
C TRP A 111 -16.72 -10.75 -5.03
N ALA A 112 -15.52 -10.24 -5.25
CA ALA A 112 -14.44 -10.97 -5.90
C ALA A 112 -13.09 -10.59 -5.31
N VAL A 113 -12.07 -11.42 -5.57
CA VAL A 113 -10.66 -11.06 -5.38
C VAL A 113 -9.96 -11.17 -6.72
N GLU A 114 -9.17 -10.16 -7.05
CA GLU A 114 -8.32 -10.12 -8.23
C GLU A 114 -6.86 -10.25 -7.82
N PHE A 115 -6.14 -11.18 -8.47
CA PHE A 115 -4.69 -11.33 -8.38
C PHE A 115 -4.06 -10.98 -9.73
N ARG A 116 -2.91 -10.31 -9.71
CA ARG A 116 -2.08 -10.06 -10.88
C ARG A 116 -0.67 -10.59 -10.64
N ALA A 117 -0.11 -11.33 -11.60
CA ALA A 117 1.27 -11.78 -11.58
C ALA A 117 2.03 -11.09 -12.72
N TYR A 118 3.01 -10.29 -12.34
CA TYR A 118 3.96 -9.59 -13.20
C TYR A 118 5.29 -10.32 -13.19
N ASP A 119 6.15 -10.10 -14.18
CA ASP A 119 7.50 -10.66 -14.20
C ASP A 119 8.39 -10.07 -13.09
N ASP A 120 8.02 -8.92 -12.55
CA ASP A 120 8.69 -8.17 -11.49
C ASP A 120 7.82 -7.99 -10.22
N GLY A 121 6.77 -8.80 -10.02
CA GLY A 121 5.96 -8.71 -8.81
C GLY A 121 4.58 -9.34 -8.89
N MET A 122 3.79 -9.12 -7.83
CA MET A 122 2.40 -9.54 -7.76
C MET A 122 1.55 -8.49 -7.06
N ALA A 123 0.25 -8.52 -7.32
CA ALA A 123 -0.72 -7.68 -6.62
C ALA A 123 -2.04 -8.41 -6.39
N TYR A 124 -2.77 -8.01 -5.34
CA TYR A 124 -4.17 -8.43 -5.17
C TYR A 124 -5.04 -7.27 -4.65
N ARG A 125 -6.34 -7.39 -4.90
CA ARG A 125 -7.36 -6.49 -4.33
C ARG A 125 -8.70 -7.18 -4.16
N PHE A 126 -9.54 -6.65 -3.28
CA PHE A 126 -10.96 -6.96 -3.25
C PHE A 126 -11.72 -6.10 -4.27
N VAL A 127 -12.82 -6.66 -4.79
CA VAL A 127 -13.79 -5.96 -5.63
C VAL A 127 -15.18 -6.33 -5.13
N THR A 128 -16.02 -5.34 -4.85
CA THR A 128 -17.38 -5.56 -4.36
C THR A 128 -18.40 -4.95 -5.33
N ALA A 129 -19.58 -5.55 -5.36
CA ALA A 129 -20.76 -5.10 -6.12
C ALA A 129 -22.00 -5.15 -5.21
N LEU A 130 -21.88 -4.55 -4.02
CA LEU A 130 -22.94 -4.43 -3.05
C LEU A 130 -23.77 -3.19 -3.35
N GLY A 131 -25.09 -3.31 -3.35
CA GLY A 131 -26.01 -2.25 -3.78
C GLY A 131 -26.22 -1.10 -2.76
N HIS A 132 -25.48 -1.06 -1.67
CA HIS A 132 -25.59 -0.09 -0.57
C HIS A 132 -24.21 0.36 -0.10
N ASP A 133 -24.16 1.43 0.69
CA ASP A 133 -22.93 1.88 1.35
C ASP A 133 -22.53 0.89 2.45
N ILE A 134 -21.24 0.70 2.64
CA ILE A 134 -20.67 -0.28 3.55
C ILE A 134 -19.77 0.36 4.58
N GLU A 135 -19.66 -0.26 5.74
CA GLU A 135 -18.64 0.04 6.75
C GLU A 135 -17.64 -1.11 6.82
N VAL A 136 -16.37 -0.77 6.59
CA VAL A 136 -15.24 -1.68 6.72
C VAL A 136 -14.71 -1.57 8.14
N LEU A 137 -14.84 -2.63 8.91
CA LEU A 137 -14.37 -2.67 10.30
C LEU A 137 -12.87 -2.91 10.36
N SER A 138 -12.35 -3.77 9.46
CA SER A 138 -10.93 -4.06 9.32
C SER A 138 -10.63 -4.77 8.00
N GLU A 139 -9.38 -4.72 7.58
CA GLU A 139 -8.85 -5.53 6.47
C GLU A 139 -7.75 -6.43 7.01
N LYS A 140 -7.89 -7.73 6.80
CA LYS A 140 -6.86 -8.70 7.13
C LYS A 140 -5.88 -8.78 5.97
N VAL A 141 -4.68 -8.28 6.19
CA VAL A 141 -3.51 -8.46 5.34
C VAL A 141 -2.50 -9.22 6.17
N ALA A 142 -2.47 -10.55 6.08
CA ALA A 142 -1.53 -11.37 6.81
C ALA A 142 -0.49 -11.92 5.83
N ILE A 143 0.75 -11.55 6.05
CA ILE A 143 1.90 -11.88 5.23
C ILE A 143 2.79 -12.83 6.04
N ARG A 144 3.14 -13.98 5.46
CA ARG A 144 4.01 -14.96 6.08
C ARG A 144 5.20 -15.26 5.20
N PHE A 145 6.35 -15.34 5.82
CA PHE A 145 7.60 -15.69 5.14
C PHE A 145 7.95 -17.17 5.40
N PRO A 146 8.58 -17.84 4.43
CA PRO A 146 9.03 -19.22 4.61
C PRO A 146 10.24 -19.31 5.53
N ASP A 147 10.99 -18.23 5.71
CA ASP A 147 12.23 -18.16 6.49
C ASP A 147 12.32 -16.77 7.14
N ASP A 148 13.30 -16.59 8.02
CA ASP A 148 13.57 -15.29 8.66
C ASP A 148 14.30 -14.36 7.68
N TYR A 149 13.70 -13.20 7.44
CA TYR A 149 14.17 -12.18 6.51
C TYR A 149 14.52 -10.89 7.23
N THR A 150 15.32 -10.03 6.59
CA THR A 150 15.57 -8.68 7.09
C THR A 150 14.58 -7.72 6.47
N ALA A 151 13.85 -6.98 7.29
CA ALA A 151 12.96 -5.91 6.85
C ALA A 151 13.60 -4.53 7.14
N VAL A 152 13.53 -3.64 6.15
CA VAL A 152 13.87 -2.21 6.28
C VAL A 152 12.56 -1.48 6.51
N VAL A 153 12.41 -0.91 7.69
CA VAL A 153 11.19 -0.30 8.18
C VAL A 153 11.40 1.13 8.63
N GLN A 154 10.37 1.96 8.50
CA GLN A 154 10.31 3.28 9.12
C GLN A 154 9.16 3.26 10.14
N GLN A 155 9.50 3.43 11.41
CA GLN A 155 8.59 3.16 12.53
C GLN A 155 8.13 4.45 13.21
N PRO A 156 7.01 5.06 12.77
CA PRO A 156 6.47 6.26 13.40
C PRO A 156 5.85 5.95 14.76
N GLY A 157 5.77 6.97 15.63
CA GLY A 157 5.16 6.86 16.96
C GLY A 157 3.63 6.73 16.97
N GLY A 158 2.97 6.72 15.79
CA GLY A 158 1.52 6.58 15.65
C GLY A 158 1.06 6.86 14.22
N PHE A 159 -0.25 6.81 13.98
CA PHE A 159 -0.84 7.10 12.66
C PHE A 159 -0.75 8.58 12.26
N LYS A 160 -0.54 9.47 13.23
CA LYS A 160 -0.49 10.91 13.00
C LYS A 160 0.89 11.45 13.39
N THR A 161 1.80 11.47 12.44
CA THR A 161 3.17 12.00 12.58
C THR A 161 3.63 12.62 11.26
N ALA A 162 4.82 13.22 11.23
CA ALA A 162 5.45 13.71 10.01
C ALA A 162 6.01 12.57 9.13
N TYR A 163 6.09 11.34 9.65
CA TYR A 163 6.68 10.17 8.96
C TYR A 163 8.15 10.40 8.53
N GLU A 164 8.93 11.06 9.37
CA GLU A 164 10.34 11.42 9.13
C GLU A 164 11.32 10.61 9.98
N GLU A 165 10.86 9.50 10.54
CA GLU A 165 11.69 8.63 11.36
C GLU A 165 12.81 7.98 10.55
N PRO A 166 14.00 7.73 11.13
CA PRO A 166 15.04 6.96 10.46
C PRO A 166 14.60 5.55 10.11
N TYR A 167 15.17 5.00 9.03
CA TYR A 167 14.98 3.59 8.71
C TYR A 167 15.74 2.70 9.68
N SER A 168 15.10 1.59 10.06
CA SER A 168 15.65 0.53 10.91
C SER A 168 15.67 -0.79 10.19
N LEU A 169 16.65 -1.63 10.54
CA LEU A 169 16.74 -3.02 10.07
C LEU A 169 16.24 -3.92 11.19
N ILE A 170 15.24 -4.73 10.89
CA ILE A 170 14.68 -5.69 11.84
C ILE A 170 14.58 -7.09 11.23
N GLU A 171 14.70 -8.13 12.05
CA GLU A 171 14.44 -9.50 11.64
C GLU A 171 12.93 -9.78 11.71
N THR A 172 12.38 -10.43 10.67
CA THR A 172 10.93 -10.64 10.57
C THR A 172 10.39 -11.55 11.69
N ASN A 173 11.16 -12.50 12.18
CA ASN A 173 10.79 -13.36 13.31
C ASN A 173 10.86 -12.64 14.66
N GLY A 174 11.63 -11.54 14.74
CA GLY A 174 11.79 -10.70 15.93
C GLY A 174 10.72 -9.64 16.07
N TRP A 175 9.99 -9.31 15.00
CA TRP A 175 8.97 -8.28 15.01
C TRP A 175 7.65 -8.80 15.60
N LYS A 176 7.33 -8.32 16.80
CA LYS A 176 6.23 -8.85 17.63
C LYS A 176 5.02 -7.93 17.64
N PRO A 177 3.83 -8.49 17.93
CA PRO A 177 2.67 -7.67 18.26
C PRO A 177 2.95 -6.71 19.42
N GLY A 178 2.66 -5.44 19.21
CA GLY A 178 2.93 -4.38 20.18
C GLY A 178 4.27 -3.63 19.97
N ASP A 179 5.15 -4.16 19.12
CA ASP A 179 6.28 -3.38 18.64
C ASP A 179 5.80 -2.23 17.73
N PRO A 180 6.60 -1.17 17.54
CA PRO A 180 6.22 -0.07 16.67
C PRO A 180 5.85 -0.53 15.25
N MET A 181 4.74 0.00 14.71
CA MET A 181 4.32 -0.25 13.34
C MET A 181 5.25 0.42 12.34
N SER A 182 5.22 -0.02 11.09
CA SER A 182 5.94 0.62 9.98
C SER A 182 4.98 1.26 8.99
N VAL A 183 5.40 2.39 8.41
CA VAL A 183 4.79 2.94 7.20
C VAL A 183 5.18 2.13 5.98
N LEU A 184 4.47 2.33 4.86
CA LEU A 184 4.86 1.80 3.55
C LEU A 184 5.72 2.83 2.79
N PRO A 185 6.60 2.35 1.88
CA PRO A 185 6.87 0.96 1.56
C PRO A 185 7.76 0.27 2.58
N VAL A 186 7.64 -1.06 2.71
CA VAL A 186 8.57 -1.89 3.47
C VAL A 186 9.39 -2.73 2.50
N LEU A 187 10.71 -2.64 2.60
CA LEU A 187 11.64 -3.46 1.83
C LEU A 187 12.07 -4.67 2.65
N ILE A 188 12.07 -5.84 2.03
CA ILE A 188 12.42 -7.11 2.67
C ILE A 188 13.54 -7.76 1.86
N ASP A 189 14.68 -7.99 2.48
CA ASP A 189 15.75 -8.79 1.91
C ASP A 189 15.58 -10.26 2.32
N THR A 190 15.30 -11.11 1.35
CA THR A 190 15.10 -12.54 1.59
C THR A 190 16.39 -13.29 1.86
N ARG A 191 17.56 -12.66 1.68
CA ARG A 191 18.89 -13.32 1.74
C ARG A 191 19.04 -14.51 0.79
N GLN A 192 18.07 -14.73 -0.11
CA GLN A 192 18.04 -15.83 -1.09
C GLN A 192 18.18 -15.34 -2.53
N GLY A 193 18.61 -14.07 -2.71
CA GLY A 193 18.79 -13.42 -4.00
C GLY A 193 17.52 -12.76 -4.54
N TYR A 194 16.55 -12.47 -3.67
CA TYR A 194 15.38 -11.67 -3.98
C TYR A 194 15.18 -10.57 -2.93
N LYS A 195 14.70 -9.44 -3.37
CA LYS A 195 14.17 -8.36 -2.54
C LYS A 195 12.70 -8.17 -2.83
N LEU A 196 11.90 -7.97 -1.78
CA LEU A 196 10.47 -7.75 -1.86
C LEU A 196 10.18 -6.33 -1.38
N LEU A 197 9.48 -5.53 -2.18
CA LEU A 197 9.00 -4.22 -1.74
C LEU A 197 7.48 -4.26 -1.64
N LEU A 198 6.96 -4.23 -0.41
CA LEU A 198 5.53 -4.17 -0.16
C LEU A 198 5.05 -2.73 -0.16
N SER A 199 4.00 -2.46 -0.94
CA SER A 199 3.31 -1.18 -0.95
C SER A 199 1.86 -1.34 -1.43
N GLU A 200 1.20 -0.20 -1.66
CA GLU A 200 -0.20 -0.12 -2.10
C GLU A 200 -0.39 0.88 -3.24
N SER A 201 -1.46 0.74 -3.99
CA SER A 201 -1.83 1.64 -5.08
C SER A 201 -3.34 1.73 -5.26
N ALA A 202 -3.81 2.76 -5.98
CA ALA A 202 -5.24 3.08 -6.14
C ALA A 202 -5.93 3.33 -4.79
N LEU A 203 -5.26 4.10 -3.94
CA LEU A 203 -5.73 4.45 -2.60
C LEU A 203 -6.72 5.62 -2.66
N SER A 204 -7.93 5.33 -3.11
CA SER A 204 -9.02 6.31 -3.20
C SER A 204 -10.10 5.97 -2.17
N ASP A 205 -10.49 6.96 -1.36
CA ASP A 205 -11.57 6.85 -0.36
C ASP A 205 -11.39 5.62 0.57
N TYR A 206 -10.17 5.41 1.04
CA TYR A 206 -9.78 4.30 1.91
C TYR A 206 -8.51 4.66 2.70
N PRO A 207 -8.35 4.20 3.96
CA PRO A 207 -7.17 4.52 4.75
C PRO A 207 -5.91 3.84 4.19
N CYS A 208 -4.76 4.51 4.37
CA CYS A 208 -3.47 3.91 4.08
C CYS A 208 -3.18 2.76 5.05
N MET A 209 -2.44 1.78 4.54
CA MET A 209 -2.01 0.62 5.31
C MET A 209 -0.67 0.90 6.01
N PHE A 210 -0.58 0.48 7.25
CA PHE A 210 0.65 0.32 8.02
C PHE A 210 0.88 -1.16 8.27
N LEU A 211 2.07 -1.53 8.71
CA LEU A 211 2.42 -2.92 9.02
C LEU A 211 2.87 -3.07 10.46
N GLU A 212 2.48 -4.17 11.07
CA GLU A 212 2.93 -4.63 12.37
C GLU A 212 3.49 -6.05 12.26
N GLY A 213 4.42 -6.40 13.12
CA GLY A 213 4.86 -7.78 13.27
C GLY A 213 3.75 -8.68 13.80
N ASP A 214 3.72 -9.93 13.35
CA ASP A 214 2.75 -10.93 13.85
C ASP A 214 3.32 -11.87 14.92
N GLY A 215 4.63 -11.77 15.18
CA GLY A 215 5.35 -12.61 16.14
C GLY A 215 5.55 -14.06 15.70
N ALA A 216 5.24 -14.37 14.42
CA ALA A 216 5.29 -15.71 13.85
C ALA A 216 5.96 -15.72 12.46
N ASN A 217 7.05 -14.97 12.35
CA ASN A 217 7.80 -14.77 11.10
C ASN A 217 6.94 -14.21 9.97
N GLY A 218 6.21 -13.16 10.29
CA GLY A 218 5.32 -12.50 9.36
C GLY A 218 4.97 -11.09 9.79
N MET A 219 4.10 -10.48 9.03
CA MET A 219 3.56 -9.15 9.32
C MET A 219 2.08 -9.08 8.96
N LYS A 220 1.40 -8.13 9.55
CA LYS A 220 -0.03 -7.88 9.31
C LYS A 220 -0.29 -6.42 9.03
N GLY A 221 -1.29 -6.15 8.20
CA GLY A 221 -1.80 -4.81 7.96
C GLY A 221 -2.51 -4.25 9.18
N THR A 222 -2.27 -2.99 9.49
CA THR A 222 -3.02 -2.20 10.46
C THR A 222 -3.43 -0.87 9.85
N PHE A 223 -4.54 -0.30 10.30
CA PHE A 223 -5.17 0.85 9.65
C PHE A 223 -5.69 1.84 10.68
N PRO A 224 -5.58 3.16 10.44
CA PRO A 224 -6.22 4.16 11.28
C PRO A 224 -7.74 4.05 11.18
N LYS A 225 -8.40 4.32 12.29
CA LYS A 225 -9.86 4.43 12.34
C LYS A 225 -10.33 5.81 11.91
N VAL A 226 -11.57 5.91 11.48
CA VAL A 226 -12.17 7.18 11.11
C VAL A 226 -12.36 8.07 12.33
N PRO A 227 -11.84 9.31 12.35
CA PRO A 227 -12.09 10.25 13.43
C PRO A 227 -13.53 10.74 13.40
N LEU A 228 -14.24 10.64 14.52
CA LEU A 228 -15.61 11.12 14.69
C LEU A 228 -15.65 12.51 15.33
N ALA A 229 -14.71 12.80 16.22
CA ALA A 229 -14.57 14.09 16.86
C ALA A 229 -13.09 14.46 16.99
N TYR A 230 -12.78 15.73 16.77
CA TYR A 230 -11.43 16.25 16.90
C TYR A 230 -11.50 17.72 17.32
N GLU A 231 -10.40 18.22 17.88
CA GLU A 231 -10.25 19.63 18.26
C GLU A 231 -8.88 20.15 17.83
N GLU A 232 -8.74 21.46 17.72
CA GLU A 232 -7.45 22.09 17.47
C GLU A 232 -6.48 21.85 18.63
N SER A 233 -5.23 21.53 18.32
CA SER A 233 -4.19 21.23 19.29
C SER A 233 -2.86 21.89 18.86
N GLY A 234 -2.70 23.15 19.26
CA GLY A 234 -1.58 23.97 18.83
C GLY A 234 -1.74 24.50 17.41
N ASP A 235 -0.67 25.08 16.86
CA ASP A 235 -0.66 25.62 15.51
C ASP A 235 -0.67 24.48 14.48
N ARG A 236 -1.66 24.49 13.59
CA ARG A 236 -1.77 23.55 12.45
C ARG A 236 -1.87 22.07 12.83
N SER A 237 -2.30 21.73 14.04
CA SER A 237 -2.47 20.35 14.48
C SER A 237 -3.87 20.12 15.05
N MET A 238 -4.33 18.88 14.91
CA MET A 238 -5.63 18.42 15.42
C MET A 238 -5.41 17.25 16.37
N ARG A 239 -6.15 17.24 17.49
CA ARG A 239 -6.22 16.09 18.39
C ARG A 239 -7.50 15.32 18.15
N ILE A 240 -7.41 14.03 17.90
CA ILE A 240 -8.58 13.15 17.75
C ILE A 240 -9.13 12.89 19.16
N LEU A 241 -10.40 13.20 19.37
CA LEU A 241 -11.12 12.99 20.64
C LEU A 241 -11.90 11.69 20.65
N GLN A 242 -12.41 11.28 19.48
CA GLN A 242 -13.20 10.06 19.35
C GLN A 242 -12.96 9.44 17.98
N GLU A 243 -12.79 8.13 17.95
CA GLU A 243 -12.68 7.32 16.73
C GLU A 243 -13.90 6.42 16.57
N ALA A 244 -14.24 6.12 15.32
CA ALA A 244 -15.21 5.10 14.97
C ALA A 244 -14.71 3.70 15.32
N ASP A 245 -15.60 2.72 15.26
CA ASP A 245 -15.24 1.31 15.32
C ASP A 245 -14.91 0.71 13.96
N TYR A 246 -14.88 1.54 12.90
CA TYR A 246 -14.57 1.17 11.51
C TYR A 246 -13.41 2.00 10.94
N ILE A 247 -12.75 1.45 9.91
CA ILE A 247 -11.63 2.08 9.21
C ILE A 247 -12.06 2.86 7.96
N ALA A 248 -13.23 2.51 7.39
CA ALA A 248 -13.81 3.23 6.25
C ALA A 248 -15.34 3.09 6.21
N ARG A 249 -16.01 4.15 5.75
CA ARG A 249 -17.41 4.11 5.29
C ARG A 249 -17.41 4.55 3.83
N THR A 250 -17.83 3.66 2.93
CA THR A 250 -17.66 3.88 1.49
C THR A 250 -18.74 3.17 0.67
N LYS A 251 -18.72 3.36 -0.66
CA LYS A 251 -19.64 2.67 -1.57
C LYS A 251 -19.39 1.17 -1.57
N GLY A 252 -20.48 0.38 -1.55
CA GLY A 252 -20.39 -1.07 -1.61
C GLY A 252 -20.09 -1.62 -3.01
N THR A 253 -20.23 -0.79 -4.06
CA THR A 253 -19.79 -1.15 -5.42
C THR A 253 -18.50 -0.40 -5.73
N ARG A 254 -17.37 -1.09 -5.54
CA ARG A 254 -16.04 -0.52 -5.73
C ARG A 254 -14.95 -1.58 -5.90
N ALA A 255 -13.80 -1.14 -6.39
CA ALA A 255 -12.53 -1.83 -6.20
C ALA A 255 -11.81 -1.23 -4.97
N PHE A 256 -11.19 -2.09 -4.17
CA PHE A 256 -10.34 -1.68 -3.06
C PHE A 256 -8.92 -1.42 -3.51
N PRO A 257 -8.06 -0.77 -2.70
CA PRO A 257 -6.67 -0.56 -3.06
C PRO A 257 -5.95 -1.87 -3.38
N TRP A 258 -5.01 -1.80 -4.31
CA TRP A 258 -4.10 -2.90 -4.57
C TRP A 258 -3.08 -3.01 -3.44
N ARG A 259 -2.89 -4.22 -2.92
CA ARG A 259 -1.75 -4.62 -2.11
C ARG A 259 -0.77 -5.33 -3.05
N TYR A 260 0.46 -4.84 -3.13
CA TYR A 260 1.40 -5.38 -4.10
C TYR A 260 2.79 -5.59 -3.53
N PHE A 261 3.50 -6.55 -4.11
CA PHE A 261 4.91 -6.79 -3.90
C PHE A 261 5.66 -6.60 -5.21
N VAL A 262 6.65 -5.72 -5.21
CA VAL A 262 7.72 -5.79 -6.20
C VAL A 262 8.63 -6.94 -5.81
N ILE A 263 9.04 -7.74 -6.78
CA ILE A 263 9.95 -8.88 -6.61
C ILE A 263 11.16 -8.61 -7.48
N ALA A 264 12.28 -8.23 -6.88
CA ALA A 264 13.49 -7.81 -7.55
C ALA A 264 14.66 -8.74 -7.22
N LYS A 265 15.57 -8.94 -8.18
CA LYS A 265 16.83 -9.70 -8.00
C LYS A 265 18.02 -8.78 -7.70
N ASP A 266 17.90 -7.51 -8.02
CA ASP A 266 18.90 -6.46 -7.77
C ASP A 266 18.24 -5.13 -7.43
N ASP A 267 19.02 -4.20 -6.90
CA ASP A 267 18.54 -2.90 -6.43
C ASP A 267 18.10 -1.97 -7.56
N GLY A 268 18.68 -2.11 -8.76
CA GLY A 268 18.31 -1.33 -9.94
C GLY A 268 16.85 -1.59 -10.31
N GLN A 269 16.41 -2.86 -10.25
CA GLN A 269 15.02 -3.23 -10.52
C GLN A 269 14.01 -2.58 -9.55
N LEU A 270 14.41 -2.31 -8.30
CA LEU A 270 13.57 -1.58 -7.35
C LEU A 270 13.41 -0.11 -7.78
N ILE A 271 14.51 0.53 -8.19
CA ILE A 271 14.51 1.94 -8.61
C ILE A 271 13.70 2.13 -9.89
N GLU A 272 13.85 1.22 -10.87
CA GLU A 272 13.16 1.29 -12.15
C GLU A 272 11.70 0.81 -12.10
N ASN A 273 11.26 0.22 -10.98
CA ASN A 273 9.92 -0.37 -10.87
C ASN A 273 8.83 0.69 -11.05
N THR A 274 7.76 0.31 -11.77
CA THR A 274 6.59 1.15 -12.07
C THR A 274 5.28 0.54 -11.58
N MET A 275 5.32 -0.42 -10.65
CA MET A 275 4.13 -1.16 -10.18
C MET A 275 3.03 -0.23 -9.68
N THR A 276 3.37 0.79 -8.90
CA THR A 276 2.40 1.78 -8.41
C THR A 276 1.60 2.40 -9.56
N ALA A 277 2.27 2.84 -10.64
CA ALA A 277 1.61 3.45 -11.80
C ALA A 277 0.81 2.43 -12.62
N ARG A 278 1.32 1.19 -12.77
CA ARG A 278 0.59 0.11 -13.48
C ARG A 278 -0.71 -0.29 -12.78
N LEU A 279 -0.76 -0.17 -11.47
CA LEU A 279 -1.91 -0.51 -10.63
C LEU A 279 -2.81 0.68 -10.31
N ALA A 280 -2.35 1.91 -10.55
CA ALA A 280 -3.13 3.12 -10.33
C ALA A 280 -4.39 3.16 -11.20
N GLU A 281 -5.38 3.91 -10.75
CA GLU A 281 -6.56 4.22 -11.54
C GLU A 281 -6.17 5.07 -12.76
N GLN A 282 -7.03 5.04 -13.77
CA GLN A 282 -6.83 5.88 -14.94
C GLN A 282 -7.02 7.35 -14.55
N GLN A 283 -6.27 8.22 -15.23
CA GLN A 283 -6.42 9.65 -15.10
C GLN A 283 -7.87 10.09 -15.33
N ALA A 284 -8.41 10.83 -14.38
CA ALA A 284 -9.77 11.35 -14.45
C ALA A 284 -9.84 12.77 -15.08
N ILE A 285 -8.74 13.53 -15.04
CA ILE A 285 -8.67 14.89 -15.60
C ILE A 285 -8.36 14.78 -17.09
N ALA A 286 -9.26 15.28 -17.93
CA ALA A 286 -9.14 15.15 -19.38
C ALA A 286 -7.98 15.97 -19.96
N ASP A 287 -7.75 17.20 -19.45
CA ASP A 287 -6.64 18.08 -19.86
C ASP A 287 -5.71 18.33 -18.68
N ALA A 288 -4.51 17.78 -18.74
CA ALA A 288 -3.45 17.94 -17.75
C ALA A 288 -2.24 18.68 -18.34
N SER A 289 -2.38 19.35 -19.49
CA SER A 289 -1.29 20.07 -20.18
C SER A 289 -0.72 21.23 -19.35
N TRP A 290 -1.47 21.72 -18.38
CA TRP A 290 -1.04 22.76 -17.44
C TRP A 290 -0.06 22.27 -16.37
N ILE A 291 0.13 20.95 -16.20
CA ILE A 291 1.08 20.37 -15.25
C ILE A 291 2.47 20.37 -15.89
N GLU A 292 3.30 21.27 -15.45
CA GLU A 292 4.68 21.40 -15.92
C GLU A 292 5.64 21.02 -14.78
N PRO A 293 6.23 19.81 -14.81
CA PRO A 293 7.24 19.42 -13.82
C PRO A 293 8.50 20.26 -13.96
N GLY A 294 9.13 20.62 -12.86
CA GLY A 294 10.34 21.42 -12.89
C GLY A 294 11.09 21.43 -11.57
N GLN A 295 12.26 22.01 -11.59
CA GLN A 295 13.06 22.26 -10.40
C GLN A 295 12.43 23.39 -9.58
N VAL A 296 12.67 23.34 -8.28
CA VAL A 296 12.15 24.31 -7.30
C VAL A 296 13.33 24.90 -6.52
N SER A 297 13.37 26.22 -6.40
CA SER A 297 14.17 26.91 -5.41
C SER A 297 13.37 26.99 -4.10
N TRP A 298 13.94 26.46 -3.02
CA TRP A 298 13.26 26.32 -1.73
C TRP A 298 14.15 26.88 -0.59
N GLU A 299 13.71 27.98 0.00
CA GLU A 299 14.49 28.72 1.00
C GLU A 299 14.61 28.00 2.35
N PHE A 300 13.61 27.19 2.71
CA PHE A 300 13.61 26.49 3.99
C PHE A 300 14.73 25.43 4.09
N TRP A 301 15.19 24.90 2.96
CA TRP A 301 16.26 23.91 2.94
C TRP A 301 17.53 24.35 3.66
N ASN A 302 17.85 25.65 3.67
CA ASN A 302 18.96 26.23 4.40
C ASN A 302 18.50 27.25 5.46
N ALA A 303 17.29 27.07 6.03
CA ALA A 303 16.70 27.93 7.05
C ALA A 303 16.61 29.43 6.63
N ALA A 304 16.25 29.69 5.38
CA ALA A 304 16.18 31.03 4.78
C ALA A 304 17.47 31.88 4.98
N SER A 305 18.62 31.21 4.99
CA SER A 305 19.91 31.83 5.26
C SER A 305 20.86 31.74 4.08
N PRO A 306 20.59 32.48 2.96
CA PRO A 306 21.52 32.56 1.85
C PRO A 306 22.86 33.11 2.36
N TYR A 307 23.95 32.59 1.82
CA TYR A 307 25.29 32.96 2.18
C TYR A 307 26.16 33.13 0.93
N GLY A 308 26.83 34.26 0.80
CA GLY A 308 27.70 34.55 -0.33
C GLY A 308 28.21 35.98 -0.30
N PRO A 309 29.19 36.35 -1.17
CA PRO A 309 29.72 37.71 -1.25
C PRO A 309 28.69 38.72 -1.80
N ASP A 310 27.63 38.26 -2.38
CA ASP A 310 26.50 38.97 -2.96
C ASP A 310 25.32 39.15 -1.99
N VAL A 311 25.40 38.61 -0.79
CA VAL A 311 24.39 38.79 0.28
C VAL A 311 24.79 40.00 1.13
N ASP A 312 24.23 41.15 0.82
CA ASP A 312 24.48 42.43 1.48
C ASP A 312 23.35 42.85 2.45
N PHE A 313 22.47 41.92 2.81
CA PHE A 313 21.31 42.12 3.67
C PHE A 313 21.29 41.11 4.83
N VAL A 314 20.46 41.37 5.83
CA VAL A 314 20.23 40.42 6.93
C VAL A 314 19.30 39.29 6.44
N ALA A 315 19.86 38.08 6.31
CA ALA A 315 19.10 36.90 5.90
C ALA A 315 18.07 36.48 6.95
N GLY A 316 16.99 35.83 6.51
CA GLY A 316 15.89 35.39 7.33
C GLY A 316 14.58 35.38 6.53
N PHE A 317 13.45 35.18 7.20
CA PHE A 317 12.14 35.22 6.57
C PHE A 317 11.71 36.68 6.33
N ASN A 318 12.24 37.30 5.29
CA ASN A 318 11.96 38.70 4.91
C ASN A 318 12.02 38.89 3.39
N THR A 319 11.53 40.04 2.95
CA THR A 319 11.42 40.37 1.51
C THR A 319 12.78 40.34 0.79
N ALA A 320 13.87 40.75 1.41
CA ALA A 320 15.18 40.75 0.78
C ALA A 320 15.64 39.32 0.47
N THR A 321 15.49 38.40 1.43
CA THR A 321 15.80 37.00 1.26
C THR A 321 14.97 36.36 0.14
N TYR A 322 13.65 36.58 0.09
CA TYR A 322 12.82 36.02 -0.98
C TYR A 322 13.15 36.58 -2.35
N LYS A 323 13.47 37.88 -2.47
CA LYS A 323 13.96 38.46 -3.73
C LYS A 323 15.25 37.80 -4.18
N TYR A 324 16.17 37.53 -3.27
CA TYR A 324 17.42 36.83 -3.58
C TYR A 324 17.17 35.45 -4.18
N TYR A 325 16.27 34.65 -3.58
CA TYR A 325 15.92 33.35 -4.12
C TYR A 325 15.17 33.43 -5.47
N ILE A 326 14.35 34.46 -5.67
CA ILE A 326 13.68 34.70 -6.95
C ILE A 326 14.73 35.04 -8.03
N ASP A 327 15.63 35.95 -7.73
CA ASP A 327 16.67 36.39 -8.65
C ASP A 327 17.61 35.23 -8.99
N PHE A 328 18.01 34.43 -8.00
CA PHE A 328 18.78 33.20 -8.20
C PHE A 328 18.03 32.21 -9.10
N ALA A 329 16.74 31.94 -8.83
CA ALA A 329 15.95 31.05 -9.64
C ALA A 329 15.84 31.53 -11.09
N ALA A 330 15.66 32.82 -11.29
CA ALA A 330 15.59 33.43 -12.64
C ALA A 330 16.94 33.33 -13.38
N GLU A 331 18.07 33.60 -12.71
CA GLU A 331 19.40 33.51 -13.31
C GLU A 331 19.74 32.08 -13.74
N TYR A 332 19.38 31.06 -12.96
CA TYR A 332 19.68 29.66 -13.23
C TYR A 332 18.56 28.90 -13.94
N GLY A 333 17.50 29.59 -14.39
CA GLY A 333 16.41 29.00 -15.15
C GLY A 333 15.58 28.01 -14.33
N ILE A 334 15.50 28.17 -13.02
CA ILE A 334 14.66 27.35 -12.15
C ILE A 334 13.22 27.90 -12.20
N PRO A 335 12.25 27.11 -12.72
CA PRO A 335 10.93 27.64 -13.03
C PRO A 335 10.06 27.96 -11.83
N TYR A 336 10.37 27.38 -10.66
CA TYR A 336 9.51 27.49 -9.48
C TYR A 336 10.25 27.92 -8.22
N ILE A 337 9.52 28.61 -7.35
CA ILE A 337 9.92 28.93 -5.99
C ILE A 337 8.88 28.37 -5.03
N ILE A 338 9.31 27.78 -3.93
CA ILE A 338 8.46 27.49 -2.76
C ILE A 338 8.80 28.52 -1.68
N MET A 339 7.79 29.21 -1.18
CA MET A 339 7.82 30.00 0.04
C MET A 339 7.19 29.17 1.14
N ASP A 340 8.02 28.54 1.96
CA ASP A 340 7.58 27.65 3.04
C ASP A 340 7.20 28.42 4.30
N LEU A 341 6.69 27.70 5.29
CA LEU A 341 6.35 28.21 6.62
C LEU A 341 5.35 29.37 6.64
N SER A 342 4.40 29.35 5.70
CA SER A 342 3.20 30.16 5.76
C SER A 342 3.44 31.68 5.83
N LEU A 343 3.36 32.33 4.72
CA LEU A 343 3.28 33.78 4.60
C LEU A 343 2.13 34.40 5.43
N ILE A 344 1.16 33.61 5.86
CA ILE A 344 0.00 34.06 6.64
C ILE A 344 0.42 34.64 8.01
N HIS A 345 1.47 34.10 8.61
CA HIS A 345 1.92 34.54 9.93
C HIS A 345 3.13 35.50 9.90
N ILE A 346 3.83 35.63 8.79
CA ILE A 346 5.08 36.39 8.67
C ILE A 346 4.91 37.64 7.78
N SER A 347 4.11 37.54 6.77
CA SER A 347 3.74 38.65 5.90
C SER A 347 2.24 38.62 5.73
N GLU A 348 1.49 39.22 6.67
CA GLU A 348 0.11 39.54 6.38
C GLU A 348 0.09 40.37 5.09
N PRO A 349 -0.36 39.83 3.95
CA PRO A 349 -0.68 40.70 2.86
C PRO A 349 -1.78 41.60 3.41
N THR A 350 -1.56 42.86 3.37
CA THR A 350 -2.62 43.83 3.53
C THR A 350 -3.83 43.31 2.77
N ARG A 351 -4.81 42.78 3.47
CA ARG A 351 -6.07 42.45 2.87
C ARG A 351 -6.64 43.77 2.29
N PRO A 352 -7.02 43.78 1.00
CA PRO A 352 -7.69 44.97 0.44
C PRO A 352 -8.98 45.25 1.19
#